data_f509314ca033365139035364c37b39d7
#
_entry.id   f509314ca033365139035364c37b39d7
#
_cell.length_a   1.000
_cell.length_b   1.000
_cell.length_c   1.000
_cell.angle_alpha   90.00
_cell.angle_beta   90.00
_cell.angle_gamma   90.00
#
_symmetry.space_group_name_H-M   'P 1'
#
loop_
_entity.id
_entity.type
_entity.pdbx_description
1 polymer ?
#
loop_
_entity_poly.entity_id
_entity_poly.type
_entity_poly.pdbx_seq_one_letter_code
_entity_poly.pdbx_strand_id
1 'polypeptide(L)'
;MPTNLNALLRYKIIDECLSNDQLSCTIDVLIEKCTQKLSEFQGVYSVSERTIRNDIRILRSDALGFNSPIVVNQGVYSYSESGYSIFG
;
A
#
# COMPACT_ATOMS: atom_id res chain seq x y z
N MET A 1 0.03 -20.33 -1.27
CA MET A 1 -0.66 -19.68 -0.15
C MET A 1 -1.79 -18.80 -0.66
N PRO A 2 -3.01 -18.99 -0.19
CA PRO A 2 -4.10 -18.16 -0.67
C PRO A 2 -3.91 -16.72 -0.23
N THR A 3 -4.17 -15.81 -1.15
CA THR A 3 -4.13 -14.39 -0.83
C THR A 3 -5.35 -14.07 0.02
N ASN A 4 -5.11 -13.53 1.18
CA ASN A 4 -6.19 -13.20 2.05
C ASN A 4 -6.84 -11.88 1.62
N LEU A 5 -8.14 -11.76 1.84
CA LEU A 5 -8.90 -10.59 1.40
C LEU A 5 -8.35 -9.30 2.01
N ASN A 6 -7.93 -9.35 3.27
CA ASN A 6 -7.35 -8.17 3.93
C ASN A 6 -6.09 -7.68 3.22
N ALA A 7 -5.26 -8.61 2.74
CA ALA A 7 -4.06 -8.24 2.01
C ALA A 7 -4.40 -7.53 0.71
N LEU A 8 -5.39 -8.04 -0.04
CA LEU A 8 -5.82 -7.41 -1.27
C LEU A 8 -6.37 -6.01 -1.03
N LEU A 9 -7.15 -5.83 0.03
CA LEU A 9 -7.66 -4.52 0.40
C LEU A 9 -6.53 -3.55 0.76
N ARG A 10 -5.53 -4.03 1.50
CA ARG A 10 -4.36 -3.21 1.82
C ARG A 10 -3.61 -2.80 0.56
N TYR A 11 -3.40 -3.73 -0.37
CA TYR A 11 -2.71 -3.42 -1.63
C TYR A 11 -3.44 -2.34 -2.40
N LYS A 12 -4.76 -2.42 -2.46
CA LYS A 12 -5.56 -1.42 -3.15
C LYS A 12 -5.45 -0.05 -2.47
N ILE A 13 -5.49 -0.03 -1.15
CA ILE A 13 -5.37 1.20 -0.38
C ILE A 13 -4.00 1.82 -0.57
N ILE A 14 -2.94 1.01 -0.52
CA ILE A 14 -1.57 1.47 -0.74
C ILE A 14 -1.45 2.06 -2.15
N ASP A 15 -1.99 1.37 -3.15
CA ASP A 15 -1.97 1.86 -4.52
C ASP A 15 -2.66 3.21 -4.65
N GLU A 16 -3.82 3.38 -4.05
CA GLU A 16 -4.54 4.65 -4.07
C GLU A 16 -3.71 5.77 -3.45
N CYS A 17 -3.03 5.48 -2.34
CA CYS A 17 -2.18 6.46 -1.68
C CYS A 17 -0.99 6.84 -2.57
N LEU A 18 -0.30 5.85 -3.13
CA LEU A 18 0.92 6.09 -3.91
C LEU A 18 0.62 6.74 -5.24
N SER A 19 -0.57 6.54 -5.79
CA SER A 19 -0.96 7.16 -7.05
C SER A 19 -1.52 8.58 -6.87
N ASN A 20 -1.70 9.01 -5.62
CA ASN A 20 -2.21 10.33 -5.32
C ASN A 20 -1.06 11.32 -5.13
N ASP A 21 -0.81 12.18 -6.13
CA ASP A 21 0.29 13.13 -6.12
C ASP A 21 0.18 14.17 -4.99
N GLN A 22 -1.00 14.36 -4.45
CA GLN A 22 -1.25 15.34 -3.40
C GLN A 22 -0.95 14.81 -2.01
N LEU A 23 -0.67 13.52 -1.89
CA LEU A 23 -0.48 12.86 -0.61
C LEU A 23 0.96 12.43 -0.43
N SER A 24 1.57 12.83 0.70
CA SER A 24 2.91 12.37 1.07
C SER A 24 2.77 11.07 1.84
N CYS A 25 3.13 9.97 1.21
CA CYS A 25 2.90 8.63 1.75
C CYS A 25 4.10 8.14 2.55
N THR A 26 4.14 8.53 3.83
CA THR A 26 5.09 7.93 4.76
C THR A 26 4.50 6.59 5.25
N ILE A 27 5.33 5.81 5.93
CA ILE A 27 4.85 4.54 6.48
C ILE A 27 3.69 4.78 7.45
N ASP A 28 3.74 5.85 8.24
CA ASP A 28 2.69 6.20 9.18
C ASP A 28 1.38 6.53 8.48
N VAL A 29 1.45 7.26 7.37
CA VAL A 29 0.27 7.58 6.57
C VAL A 29 -0.34 6.32 5.98
N LEU A 30 0.49 5.41 5.47
CA LEU A 30 0.00 4.15 4.91
C LEU A 30 -0.68 3.29 5.98
N ILE A 31 -0.10 3.21 7.17
CA ILE A 31 -0.69 2.50 8.29
C ILE A 31 -2.04 3.11 8.65
N GLU A 32 -2.09 4.43 8.77
CA GLU A 32 -3.32 5.14 9.14
C GLU A 32 -4.42 4.91 8.11
N LYS A 33 -4.10 5.04 6.83
CA LYS A 33 -5.10 4.85 5.77
C LYS A 33 -5.61 3.41 5.73
N CYS A 34 -4.72 2.44 5.85
CA CYS A 34 -5.13 1.04 5.87
C CYS A 34 -5.99 0.73 7.10
N THR A 35 -5.58 1.20 8.26
CA THR A 35 -6.33 0.99 9.50
C THR A 35 -7.72 1.61 9.39
N GLN A 36 -7.80 2.84 8.91
CA GLN A 36 -9.06 3.54 8.77
C GLN A 36 -10.02 2.82 7.80
N LYS A 37 -9.52 2.51 6.61
CA LYS A 37 -10.36 1.90 5.58
C LYS A 37 -10.82 0.50 5.96
N LEU A 38 -9.92 -0.30 6.53
CA LEU A 38 -10.27 -1.66 6.91
C LEU A 38 -11.22 -1.69 8.10
N SER A 39 -11.11 -0.71 9.00
CA SER A 39 -12.02 -0.60 10.13
C SER A 39 -13.44 -0.31 9.68
N GLU A 40 -13.61 0.38 8.55
CA GLU A 40 -14.94 0.66 8.01
C GLU A 40 -15.64 -0.62 7.55
N PHE A 41 -14.88 -1.64 7.15
CA PHE A 41 -15.45 -2.90 6.69
C PHE A 41 -15.58 -3.94 7.79
N GLN A 42 -14.66 -3.96 8.74
CA GLN A 42 -14.52 -5.05 9.68
C GLN A 42 -14.65 -4.63 11.15
N GLY A 43 -14.95 -3.37 11.40
CA GLY A 43 -14.94 -2.85 12.76
C GLY A 43 -13.52 -2.54 13.18
N VAL A 44 -13.15 -2.83 14.42
CA VAL A 44 -11.81 -2.52 14.92
C VAL A 44 -10.77 -3.35 14.18
N TYR A 45 -9.80 -2.66 13.56
CA TYR A 45 -8.71 -3.30 12.83
C TYR A 45 -7.45 -2.47 13.01
N SER A 46 -6.32 -3.12 13.20
CA SER A 46 -5.05 -2.42 13.30
C SER A 46 -4.01 -3.07 12.39
N VAL A 47 -3.18 -2.23 11.79
CA VAL A 47 -2.16 -2.66 10.84
C VAL A 47 -0.80 -2.23 11.39
N SER A 48 0.15 -3.17 11.45
CA SER A 48 1.48 -2.86 11.95
C SER A 48 2.38 -2.32 10.84
N GLU A 49 3.43 -1.62 11.24
CA GLU A 49 4.45 -1.14 10.30
C GLU A 49 5.07 -2.29 9.54
N ARG A 50 5.33 -3.41 10.22
CA ARG A 50 5.93 -4.59 9.60
C ARG A 50 5.05 -5.12 8.46
N THR A 51 3.74 -5.14 8.67
CA THR A 51 2.80 -5.59 7.66
C THR A 51 2.86 -4.70 6.42
N ILE A 52 2.87 -3.39 6.62
CA ILE A 52 2.92 -2.44 5.49
C ILE A 52 4.25 -2.56 4.75
N ARG A 53 5.37 -2.66 5.47
CA ARG A 53 6.67 -2.81 4.83
C ARG A 53 6.74 -4.09 4.00
N ASN A 54 6.17 -5.17 4.52
CA ASN A 54 6.11 -6.44 3.80
C ASN A 54 5.22 -6.32 2.56
N ASP A 55 4.08 -5.66 2.68
CA ASP A 55 3.17 -5.43 1.55
C ASP A 55 3.88 -4.66 0.43
N ILE A 56 4.62 -3.61 0.78
CA ILE A 56 5.35 -2.82 -0.20
C ILE A 56 6.41 -3.68 -0.90
N ARG A 57 7.10 -4.52 -0.15
CA ARG A 57 8.10 -5.43 -0.74
C ARG A 57 7.45 -6.37 -1.73
N ILE A 58 6.29 -6.93 -1.39
CA ILE A 58 5.56 -7.82 -2.29
C ILE A 58 5.12 -7.10 -3.56
N LEU A 59 4.59 -5.88 -3.40
CA LEU A 59 4.13 -5.10 -4.54
C LEU A 59 5.27 -4.69 -5.47
N ARG A 60 6.47 -4.47 -4.94
CA ARG A 60 7.65 -4.11 -5.73
C ARG A 60 8.25 -5.31 -6.45
N SER A 61 7.98 -6.51 -5.98
CA SER A 61 8.55 -7.74 -6.52
C SER A 61 7.60 -8.34 -7.54
N ASP A 62 8.03 -9.43 -8.16
CA ASP A 62 7.17 -10.18 -9.08
C ASP A 62 6.43 -11.32 -8.39
N ALA A 63 6.43 -11.35 -7.06
CA ALA A 63 5.78 -12.41 -6.29
C ALA A 63 4.32 -12.59 -6.69
N LEU A 64 3.60 -11.47 -6.91
CA LEU A 64 2.22 -11.49 -7.41
C LEU A 64 2.13 -10.91 -8.83
N GLY A 65 3.27 -10.71 -9.48
CA GLY A 65 3.32 -10.23 -10.84
C GLY A 65 3.17 -8.73 -11.02
N PHE A 66 3.12 -7.95 -9.94
CA PHE A 66 2.91 -6.50 -10.05
C PHE A 66 4.15 -5.74 -10.50
N ASN A 67 5.30 -6.05 -9.95
CA ASN A 67 6.56 -5.34 -10.24
C ASN A 67 6.38 -3.82 -10.20
N SER A 68 5.69 -3.32 -9.19
CA SER A 68 5.34 -1.91 -9.11
C SER A 68 6.59 -1.03 -8.95
N PRO A 69 6.64 0.11 -9.65
CA PRO A 69 7.80 1.02 -9.56
C PRO A 69 7.76 1.89 -8.30
N ILE A 70 7.76 1.25 -7.14
CA ILE A 70 7.71 1.94 -5.86
C ILE A 70 9.11 2.37 -5.46
N VAL A 71 9.27 3.64 -5.13
CA VAL A 71 10.52 4.20 -4.63
C VAL A 71 10.26 4.88 -3.29
N VAL A 72 11.32 5.01 -2.50
CA VAL A 72 11.22 5.73 -1.23
C VAL A 72 12.31 6.80 -1.22
N ASN A 73 11.93 8.02 -0.85
CA ASN A 73 12.83 9.15 -0.78
C ASN A 73 12.54 9.92 0.50
N GLN A 74 13.51 9.95 1.41
CA GLN A 74 13.38 10.62 2.70
C GLN A 74 12.14 10.14 3.48
N GLY A 75 11.90 8.83 3.42
CA GLY A 75 10.78 8.22 4.13
C GLY A 75 9.42 8.34 3.45
N VAL A 76 9.36 8.95 2.27
CA VAL A 76 8.12 9.10 1.51
C VAL A 76 8.12 8.10 0.36
N TYR A 77 7.10 7.27 0.32
CA TYR A 77 6.93 6.27 -0.74
C TYR A 77 6.12 6.87 -1.89
N SER A 78 6.49 6.51 -3.11
CA SER A 78 5.77 6.98 -4.30
C SER A 78 6.05 6.03 -5.46
N TYR A 79 5.30 6.19 -6.54
CA TYR A 79 5.62 5.52 -7.79
C TYR A 79 6.62 6.38 -8.56
N SER A 80 7.65 5.74 -9.11
CA SER A 80 8.63 6.46 -9.92
C SER A 80 8.07 6.89 -11.28
N GLU A 81 6.98 6.26 -11.71
CA GLU A 81 6.32 6.60 -12.97
C GLU A 81 5.07 7.44 -12.70
N SER A 82 5.01 8.61 -13.31
CA SER A 82 3.87 9.50 -13.17
C SER A 82 2.61 8.85 -13.76
N GLY A 83 1.51 8.92 -13.02
CA GLY A 83 0.24 8.36 -13.46
C GLY A 83 0.11 6.85 -13.32
N TYR A 84 1.11 6.20 -12.73
CA TYR A 84 1.06 4.75 -12.53
C TYR A 84 0.03 4.38 -11.47
N SER A 85 -0.70 3.29 -11.70
CA SER A 85 -1.57 2.68 -10.71
C SER A 85 -1.65 1.19 -10.99
N ILE A 86 -1.61 0.36 -9.94
CA ILE A 86 -1.71 -1.09 -10.07
C ILE A 86 -3.13 -1.50 -10.48
N PHE A 87 -4.12 -0.88 -9.88
CA PHE A 87 -5.51 -1.28 -10.05
C PHE A 87 -6.31 -0.31 -10.93
N GLY A 88 -5.62 0.55 -11.56
CA GLY A 88 -6.21 1.44 -12.52
C GLY A 88 -6.74 2.71 -12.08
#